data_7437d3444b5109ee184fe7f124810e21
#
_entry.id   7437d3444b5109ee184fe7f124810e21
#
_cell.length_a   1.000
_cell.length_b   1.000
_cell.length_c   1.000
_cell.angle_alpha   90.00
_cell.angle_beta   90.00
_cell.angle_gamma   90.00
#
_symmetry.space_group_name_H-M   'P 1'
#
loop_
_entity.id
_entity.type
_entity.pdbx_description
1 polymer ?
#
loop_
_entity_poly.entity_id
_entity_poly.type
_entity_poly.pdbx_seq_one_letter_code
_entity_poly.pdbx_strand_id
1 'polypeptide(L)'
;RGRRPKVCYAGMMEYDGDTHTPKRYLVSPPAIDRTMGEYLAASGVRTLAISETQKYGHVTYFFNGNRTGKFSEELEDYEEIKSDVVPFEQRPWMKCADITDRVIEAAASGKYDFSRLNYPNGDMVGHTGVYQAVVCSMEGMDIQLGRLAKTVEAAGGIMVITADHGNSDDMFEHNKKTGEVIYREDGSPKPKTSHSLNPVPCIIYDPEYKGEYKSSPVESCLNEGLGISSIAAVCIQLLGFTPPEDYDKSLLKPT
;
A
#
# COMPACT_ATOMS: atom_id res chain seq x y z
N ARG A 1 11.80 38.84 -18.84
CA ARG A 1 10.97 38.11 -17.83
C ARG A 1 9.74 38.99 -17.57
N GLY A 2 8.52 38.48 -17.84
CA GLY A 2 7.27 39.19 -17.67
C GLY A 2 6.97 39.52 -16.20
N ARG A 3 6.10 40.51 -15.98
CA ARG A 3 5.64 40.94 -14.66
C ARG A 3 4.85 39.78 -14.03
N ARG A 4 5.20 39.34 -12.82
CA ARG A 4 4.41 38.33 -12.10
C ARG A 4 3.03 38.90 -11.80
N PRO A 5 1.93 38.20 -12.18
CA PRO A 5 0.59 38.66 -11.86
C PRO A 5 0.37 38.67 -10.34
N LYS A 6 -0.45 39.59 -9.85
CA LYS A 6 -0.97 39.52 -8.48
C LYS A 6 -2.09 38.47 -8.49
N VAL A 7 -1.85 37.35 -7.83
CA VAL A 7 -2.79 36.22 -7.78
C VAL A 7 -3.23 36.01 -6.34
N CYS A 8 -4.52 35.82 -6.13
CA CYS A 8 -5.05 35.23 -4.91
C CYS A 8 -5.19 33.72 -5.18
N TYR A 9 -4.41 32.91 -4.49
CA TYR A 9 -4.42 31.45 -4.62
C TYR A 9 -4.95 30.82 -3.34
N ALA A 10 -5.86 29.85 -3.49
CA ALA A 10 -6.31 29.00 -2.41
C ALA A 10 -6.39 27.56 -2.93
N GLY A 11 -5.93 26.60 -2.15
CA GLY A 11 -6.12 25.19 -2.43
C GLY A 11 -7.53 24.72 -2.09
N MET A 12 -7.92 23.57 -2.60
CA MET A 12 -9.16 22.91 -2.15
C MET A 12 -9.04 22.49 -0.68
N MET A 13 -7.86 22.02 -0.29
CA MET A 13 -7.49 21.69 1.09
C MET A 13 -6.03 22.09 1.36
N GLU A 14 -5.58 21.99 2.60
CA GLU A 14 -4.16 21.99 2.96
C GLU A 14 -3.57 20.64 2.52
N TYR A 15 -2.56 20.68 1.66
CA TYR A 15 -1.94 19.46 1.10
C TYR A 15 -0.68 19.03 1.85
N ASP A 16 -0.08 19.95 2.57
CA ASP A 16 1.14 19.72 3.33
C ASP A 16 1.02 20.46 4.67
N GLY A 17 0.83 19.68 5.72
CA GLY A 17 0.67 20.19 7.09
C GLY A 17 1.97 20.70 7.71
N ASP A 18 3.15 20.29 7.19
CA ASP A 18 4.45 20.73 7.70
C ASP A 18 4.81 22.11 7.22
N THR A 19 4.62 22.34 5.92
CA THR A 19 4.89 23.65 5.30
C THR A 19 3.67 24.56 5.28
N HIS A 20 2.52 24.09 5.75
CA HIS A 20 1.22 24.77 5.65
C HIS A 20 0.95 25.26 4.23
N THR A 21 1.07 24.33 3.25
CA THR A 21 0.92 24.62 1.83
C THR A 21 -0.34 23.99 1.26
N PRO A 22 -1.21 24.76 0.60
CA PRO A 22 -1.18 26.23 0.47
C PRO A 22 -1.66 26.93 1.75
N LYS A 23 -1.16 28.14 2.00
CA LYS A 23 -1.53 28.93 3.20
C LYS A 23 -3.01 29.32 3.30
N ARG A 24 -3.75 29.22 2.19
CA ARG A 24 -5.20 29.44 2.11
C ARG A 24 -5.83 28.24 1.46
N TYR A 25 -6.83 27.67 2.10
CA TYR A 25 -7.58 26.53 1.61
C TYR A 25 -9.06 26.63 1.99
N LEU A 26 -9.90 25.90 1.29
CA LEU A 26 -11.36 25.94 1.45
C LEU A 26 -11.83 24.96 2.52
N VAL A 27 -11.20 23.79 2.63
CA VAL A 27 -11.58 22.74 3.56
C VAL A 27 -10.35 22.27 4.31
N SER A 28 -10.44 22.13 5.62
CA SER A 28 -9.40 21.50 6.43
C SER A 28 -9.31 20.02 6.11
N PRO A 29 -8.09 19.44 6.05
CA PRO A 29 -7.96 17.99 5.92
C PRO A 29 -8.73 17.29 7.05
N PRO A 30 -9.40 16.17 6.79
CA PRO A 30 -9.99 15.38 7.85
C PRO A 30 -8.88 14.89 8.79
N ALA A 31 -9.03 15.12 10.08
CA ALA A 31 -8.19 14.50 11.09
C ALA A 31 -8.65 13.04 11.24
N ILE A 32 -7.78 12.10 10.88
CA ILE A 32 -7.99 10.67 11.07
C ILE A 32 -7.10 10.26 12.24
N ASP A 33 -7.71 9.93 13.35
CA ASP A 33 -7.06 9.44 14.56
C ASP A 33 -7.30 7.92 14.72
N ARG A 34 -6.73 7.35 15.77
CA ARG A 34 -6.89 5.93 16.11
C ARG A 34 -6.53 4.99 14.96
N THR A 35 -5.46 5.33 14.26
CA THR A 35 -4.91 4.49 13.21
C THR A 35 -4.17 3.29 13.79
N MET A 36 -3.97 2.25 12.98
CA MET A 36 -3.18 1.08 13.39
C MET A 36 -1.78 1.49 13.87
N GLY A 37 -1.12 2.45 13.20
CA GLY A 37 0.20 2.94 13.61
C GLY A 37 0.21 3.52 15.02
N GLU A 38 -0.82 4.29 15.37
CA GLU A 38 -0.99 4.87 16.72
C GLU A 38 -1.15 3.77 17.78
N TYR A 39 -2.02 2.79 17.54
CA TYR A 39 -2.21 1.68 18.48
C TYR A 39 -0.97 0.81 18.66
N LEU A 40 -0.25 0.51 17.57
CA LEU A 40 0.98 -0.27 17.63
C LEU A 40 2.06 0.46 18.43
N ALA A 41 2.26 1.77 18.18
CA ALA A 41 3.22 2.58 18.94
C ALA A 41 2.83 2.66 20.42
N ALA A 42 1.55 2.89 20.73
CA ALA A 42 1.06 2.93 22.12
C ALA A 42 1.19 1.57 22.84
N SER A 43 1.20 0.46 22.08
CA SER A 43 1.38 -0.90 22.62
C SER A 43 2.84 -1.34 22.68
N GLY A 44 3.80 -0.47 22.35
CA GLY A 44 5.23 -0.77 22.41
C GLY A 44 5.75 -1.65 21.25
N VAL A 45 4.98 -1.78 20.17
CA VAL A 45 5.35 -2.57 18.99
C VAL A 45 6.37 -1.81 18.14
N ARG A 46 7.50 -2.44 17.85
CA ARG A 46 8.56 -1.87 17.02
C ARG A 46 8.21 -2.09 15.54
N THR A 47 8.14 -1.00 14.77
CA THR A 47 7.66 -1.07 13.41
C THR A 47 8.64 -0.52 12.39
N LEU A 48 8.67 -1.14 11.19
CA LEU A 48 9.33 -0.61 10.01
C LEU A 48 8.29 -0.28 8.94
N ALA A 49 8.38 0.93 8.36
CA ALA A 49 7.65 1.31 7.16
C ALA A 49 8.64 1.57 6.03
N ILE A 50 8.51 0.88 4.92
CA ILE A 50 9.45 0.98 3.80
C ILE A 50 8.73 0.96 2.46
N SER A 51 9.10 1.85 1.58
CA SER A 51 8.73 1.85 0.16
C SER A 51 9.70 2.71 -0.63
N GLU A 52 9.60 2.65 -1.95
CA GLU A 52 10.29 3.63 -2.78
C GLU A 52 9.51 4.96 -2.81
N THR A 53 10.15 6.03 -3.32
CA THR A 53 9.65 7.41 -3.32
C THR A 53 8.19 7.52 -3.73
N GLN A 54 7.74 6.74 -4.72
CA GLN A 54 6.38 6.83 -5.29
C GLN A 54 5.27 6.47 -4.30
N LYS A 55 5.52 5.57 -3.36
CA LYS A 55 4.55 5.11 -2.37
C LYS A 55 5.03 5.24 -0.92
N TYR A 56 6.13 5.98 -0.69
CA TYR A 56 6.62 6.25 0.65
C TYR A 56 5.57 6.92 1.54
N GLY A 57 4.88 7.93 1.01
CA GLY A 57 3.79 8.58 1.71
C GLY A 57 2.61 7.64 2.05
N HIS A 58 2.40 6.57 1.25
CA HIS A 58 1.32 5.61 1.50
C HIS A 58 1.61 4.73 2.71
N VAL A 59 2.86 4.33 2.91
CA VAL A 59 3.26 3.52 4.07
C VAL A 59 3.60 4.35 5.31
N THR A 60 3.60 5.67 5.23
CA THR A 60 3.89 6.59 6.33
C THR A 60 2.72 7.54 6.60
N TYR A 61 2.65 8.65 5.87
CA TYR A 61 1.68 9.73 6.05
C TYR A 61 0.22 9.25 5.97
N PHE A 62 -0.17 8.58 4.88
CA PHE A 62 -1.55 8.10 4.70
C PHE A 62 -1.90 6.96 5.65
N PHE A 63 -0.98 6.04 5.90
CA PHE A 63 -1.16 4.97 6.87
C PHE A 63 -1.42 5.51 8.28
N ASN A 64 -0.83 6.65 8.62
CA ASN A 64 -1.00 7.33 9.91
C ASN A 64 -2.13 8.36 9.91
N GLY A 65 -3.09 8.26 8.99
CA GLY A 65 -4.28 9.11 8.98
C GLY A 65 -4.01 10.56 8.56
N ASN A 66 -3.16 10.78 7.56
CA ASN A 66 -2.70 12.09 7.10
C ASN A 66 -1.87 12.84 8.17
N ARG A 67 -1.21 12.10 9.02
CA ARG A 67 -0.30 12.64 10.02
C ARG A 67 1.13 12.59 9.50
N THR A 68 1.83 13.71 9.62
CA THR A 68 3.26 13.79 9.39
C THR A 68 4.04 13.30 10.61
N GLY A 69 5.16 12.63 10.36
CA GLY A 69 6.06 12.11 11.38
C GLY A 69 5.58 10.80 12.01
N LYS A 70 6.31 10.37 13.00
CA LYS A 70 6.10 9.12 13.72
C LYS A 70 5.24 9.36 14.96
N PHE A 71 4.57 8.32 15.45
CA PHE A 71 3.95 8.33 16.77
C PHE A 71 4.99 8.14 17.87
N SER A 72 6.06 7.39 17.59
CA SER A 72 7.18 7.19 18.49
C SER A 72 8.50 7.15 17.72
N GLU A 73 9.43 8.06 18.05
CA GLU A 73 10.76 8.08 17.43
C GLU A 73 11.62 6.86 17.81
N GLU A 74 11.31 6.20 18.92
CA GLU A 74 12.04 5.04 19.41
C GLU A 74 11.54 3.71 18.83
N LEU A 75 10.24 3.64 18.48
CA LEU A 75 9.58 2.41 18.07
C LEU A 75 9.35 2.30 16.57
N GLU A 76 9.40 3.40 15.83
CA GLU A 76 9.09 3.42 14.42
C GLU A 76 10.30 3.84 13.58
N ASP A 77 10.60 3.06 12.55
CA ASP A 77 11.54 3.44 11.51
C ASP A 77 10.81 3.59 10.17
N TYR A 78 11.12 4.68 9.47
CA TYR A 78 10.60 4.97 8.13
C TYR A 78 11.77 5.05 7.16
N GLU A 79 11.75 4.21 6.14
CA GLU A 79 12.83 4.11 5.16
C GLU A 79 12.32 4.35 3.74
N GLU A 80 12.92 5.32 3.06
CA GLU A 80 12.64 5.62 1.67
C GLU A 80 13.76 5.09 0.78
N ILE A 81 13.42 4.19 -0.14
CA ILE A 81 14.30 3.79 -1.23
C ILE A 81 14.07 4.74 -2.40
N LYS A 82 15.11 5.46 -2.81
CA LYS A 82 14.98 6.45 -3.88
C LYS A 82 14.61 5.80 -5.21
N SER A 83 13.49 6.24 -5.79
CA SER A 83 13.04 5.81 -7.12
C SER A 83 14.00 6.26 -8.21
N ASP A 84 14.09 5.48 -9.28
CA ASP A 84 14.81 5.90 -10.48
C ASP A 84 14.09 7.06 -11.19
N VAL A 85 14.84 8.00 -11.74
CA VAL A 85 14.30 9.14 -12.50
C VAL A 85 14.24 8.76 -13.99
N VAL A 86 13.42 7.77 -14.29
CA VAL A 86 13.14 7.28 -15.66
C VAL A 86 11.65 6.95 -15.78
N PRO A 87 11.09 6.92 -17.00
CA PRO A 87 9.74 6.40 -17.22
C PRO A 87 9.60 4.97 -16.68
N PHE A 88 8.46 4.66 -16.05
CA PHE A 88 8.28 3.38 -15.36
C PHE A 88 8.36 2.17 -16.28
N GLU A 89 7.90 2.30 -17.52
CA GLU A 89 7.99 1.24 -18.53
C GLU A 89 9.42 0.91 -18.96
N GLN A 90 10.39 1.80 -18.70
CA GLN A 90 11.80 1.57 -19.02
C GLN A 90 12.54 0.78 -17.93
N ARG A 91 12.02 0.80 -16.70
CA ARG A 91 12.51 0.00 -15.56
C ARG A 91 11.34 -0.56 -14.76
N PRO A 92 10.56 -1.49 -15.35
CA PRO A 92 9.30 -1.94 -14.77
C PRO A 92 9.45 -2.71 -13.45
N TRP A 93 10.63 -3.27 -13.17
CA TRP A 93 10.92 -3.89 -11.87
C TRP A 93 11.06 -2.85 -10.73
N MET A 94 11.22 -1.55 -11.07
CA MET A 94 11.35 -0.44 -10.12
C MET A 94 12.38 -0.75 -9.01
N LYS A 95 12.02 -0.56 -7.74
CA LYS A 95 12.90 -0.82 -6.58
C LYS A 95 12.45 -2.00 -5.73
N CYS A 96 11.63 -2.92 -6.28
CA CYS A 96 11.12 -4.03 -5.48
C CYS A 96 12.23 -4.92 -4.89
N ALA A 97 13.35 -5.11 -5.61
CA ALA A 97 14.49 -5.87 -5.10
C ALA A 97 15.21 -5.14 -3.96
N ASP A 98 15.46 -3.83 -4.12
CA ASP A 98 16.11 -3.01 -3.09
C ASP A 98 15.27 -2.96 -1.80
N ILE A 99 13.96 -2.79 -1.93
CA ILE A 99 13.02 -2.85 -0.79
C ILE A 99 13.09 -4.21 -0.11
N THR A 100 13.08 -5.29 -0.90
CA THR A 100 13.15 -6.66 -0.39
C THR A 100 14.44 -6.91 0.37
N ASP A 101 15.59 -6.49 -0.16
CA ASP A 101 16.89 -6.63 0.50
C ASP A 101 16.87 -5.98 1.89
N ARG A 102 16.33 -4.76 1.98
CA ARG A 102 16.21 -4.06 3.27
C ARG A 102 15.27 -4.75 4.24
N VAL A 103 14.15 -5.29 3.77
CA VAL A 103 13.21 -6.05 4.62
C VAL A 103 13.84 -7.35 5.12
N ILE A 104 14.62 -8.04 4.28
CA ILE A 104 15.37 -9.25 4.68
C ILE A 104 16.37 -8.92 5.78
N GLU A 105 17.15 -7.85 5.63
CA GLU A 105 18.09 -7.38 6.65
C GLU A 105 17.37 -7.00 7.95
N ALA A 106 16.24 -6.30 7.84
CA ALA A 106 15.42 -5.92 8.98
C ALA A 106 14.88 -7.14 9.73
N ALA A 107 14.35 -8.13 9.02
CA ALA A 107 13.89 -9.38 9.62
C ALA A 107 15.03 -10.15 10.33
N ALA A 108 16.20 -10.25 9.68
CA ALA A 108 17.35 -10.91 10.26
C ALA A 108 17.90 -10.21 11.52
N SER A 109 17.67 -8.89 11.65
CA SER A 109 18.11 -8.14 12.83
C SER A 109 17.30 -8.43 14.10
N GLY A 110 16.08 -8.95 13.98
CA GLY A 110 15.14 -9.12 15.10
C GLY A 110 14.72 -7.81 15.76
N LYS A 111 14.95 -6.67 15.10
CA LYS A 111 14.65 -5.35 15.65
C LYS A 111 13.15 -5.03 15.64
N TYR A 112 12.41 -5.52 14.65
CA TYR A 112 11.03 -5.13 14.41
C TYR A 112 10.07 -6.28 14.69
N ASP A 113 8.94 -5.94 15.27
CA ASP A 113 7.82 -6.85 15.53
C ASP A 113 6.79 -6.81 14.38
N PHE A 114 6.72 -5.69 13.66
CA PHE A 114 5.85 -5.50 12.51
C PHE A 114 6.55 -4.69 11.41
N SER A 115 6.49 -5.16 10.18
CA SER A 115 7.01 -4.44 9.01
C SER A 115 5.91 -4.26 7.98
N ARG A 116 5.74 -3.04 7.47
CA ARG A 116 4.85 -2.72 6.36
C ARG A 116 5.65 -2.19 5.18
N LEU A 117 5.36 -2.72 4.02
CA LEU A 117 6.02 -2.29 2.79
C LEU A 117 5.01 -2.15 1.66
N ASN A 118 5.36 -1.36 0.65
CA ASN A 118 4.60 -1.27 -0.59
C ASN A 118 5.54 -1.43 -1.79
N TYR A 119 5.14 -2.27 -2.73
CA TYR A 119 5.72 -2.36 -4.06
C TYR A 119 4.82 -1.59 -5.03
N PRO A 120 5.21 -0.39 -5.49
CA PRO A 120 4.35 0.41 -6.36
C PRO A 120 4.26 -0.11 -7.79
N ASN A 121 4.89 -1.21 -8.06
CA ASN A 121 5.06 -1.82 -9.36
C ASN A 121 3.76 -1.93 -10.18
N GLY A 122 2.73 -2.56 -9.60
CA GLY A 122 1.46 -2.79 -10.28
C GLY A 122 0.73 -1.50 -10.65
N ASP A 123 0.77 -0.52 -9.75
CA ASP A 123 0.11 0.77 -9.94
C ASP A 123 0.88 1.66 -10.92
N MET A 124 2.14 1.95 -10.63
CA MET A 124 2.92 2.91 -11.41
C MET A 124 3.19 2.44 -12.83
N VAL A 125 3.52 1.15 -13.01
CA VAL A 125 3.73 0.58 -14.34
C VAL A 125 2.40 0.37 -15.06
N GLY A 126 1.34 -0.01 -14.35
CA GLY A 126 -0.01 -0.16 -14.89
C GLY A 126 -0.54 1.12 -15.55
N HIS A 127 -0.29 2.27 -14.94
CA HIS A 127 -0.67 3.57 -15.48
C HIS A 127 0.00 3.91 -16.83
N THR A 128 1.11 3.27 -17.18
CA THR A 128 1.77 3.49 -18.48
C THR A 128 0.98 2.91 -19.64
N GLY A 129 0.15 1.89 -19.40
CA GLY A 129 -0.57 1.16 -20.44
C GLY A 129 0.31 0.26 -21.29
N VAL A 130 1.57 0.04 -20.89
CA VAL A 130 2.52 -0.83 -21.61
C VAL A 130 2.45 -2.25 -21.06
N TYR A 131 1.66 -3.10 -21.68
CA TYR A 131 1.36 -4.46 -21.21
C TYR A 131 2.60 -5.28 -20.87
N GLN A 132 3.61 -5.30 -21.77
CA GLN A 132 4.84 -6.08 -21.55
C GLN A 132 5.66 -5.56 -20.35
N ALA A 133 5.62 -4.26 -20.11
CA ALA A 133 6.25 -3.68 -18.93
C ALA A 133 5.52 -4.13 -17.65
N VAL A 134 4.19 -4.18 -17.67
CA VAL A 134 3.40 -4.69 -16.54
C VAL A 134 3.70 -6.16 -16.27
N VAL A 135 3.78 -7.00 -17.29
CA VAL A 135 4.17 -8.41 -17.14
C VAL A 135 5.53 -8.52 -16.45
N CYS A 136 6.54 -7.82 -16.96
CA CYS A 136 7.89 -7.82 -16.37
C CYS A 136 7.88 -7.28 -14.91
N SER A 137 7.05 -6.29 -14.63
CA SER A 137 6.85 -5.71 -13.31
C SER A 137 6.29 -6.74 -12.32
N MET A 138 5.27 -7.49 -12.73
CA MET A 138 4.63 -8.53 -11.92
C MET A 138 5.56 -9.71 -11.68
N GLU A 139 6.26 -10.19 -12.71
CA GLU A 139 7.26 -11.26 -12.59
C GLU A 139 8.41 -10.86 -11.64
N GLY A 140 8.89 -9.62 -11.75
CA GLY A 140 9.88 -9.08 -10.84
C GLY A 140 9.41 -9.06 -9.38
N MET A 141 8.17 -8.65 -9.15
CA MET A 141 7.56 -8.62 -7.82
C MET A 141 7.32 -10.03 -7.27
N ASP A 142 6.88 -10.98 -8.10
CA ASP A 142 6.68 -12.38 -7.70
C ASP A 142 7.97 -13.02 -7.16
N ILE A 143 9.10 -12.78 -7.84
CA ILE A 143 10.41 -13.21 -7.35
C ILE A 143 10.70 -12.63 -5.95
N GLN A 144 10.38 -11.36 -5.72
CA GLN A 144 10.61 -10.72 -4.42
C GLN A 144 9.69 -11.28 -3.34
N LEU A 145 8.45 -11.55 -3.65
CA LEU A 145 7.51 -12.21 -2.72
C LEU A 145 8.01 -13.61 -2.33
N GLY A 146 8.56 -14.37 -3.30
CA GLY A 146 9.18 -15.67 -3.01
C GLY A 146 10.40 -15.58 -2.09
N ARG A 147 11.20 -14.50 -2.18
CA ARG A 147 12.31 -14.22 -1.25
C ARG A 147 11.80 -13.86 0.14
N LEU A 148 10.78 -13.01 0.24
CA LEU A 148 10.16 -12.65 1.51
C LEU A 148 9.51 -13.84 2.19
N ALA A 149 8.83 -14.72 1.46
CA ALA A 149 8.23 -15.92 2.03
C ALA A 149 9.26 -16.79 2.77
N LYS A 150 10.44 -17.03 2.15
CA LYS A 150 11.54 -17.75 2.79
C LYS A 150 12.09 -17.03 4.02
N THR A 151 12.14 -15.71 3.96
CA THR A 151 12.62 -14.89 5.09
C THR A 151 11.65 -14.95 6.27
N VAL A 152 10.36 -14.84 5.98
CA VAL A 152 9.29 -14.93 6.99
C VAL A 152 9.28 -16.31 7.65
N GLU A 153 9.39 -17.38 6.86
CA GLU A 153 9.52 -18.75 7.37
C GLU A 153 10.73 -18.90 8.30
N ALA A 154 11.90 -18.42 7.88
CA ALA A 154 13.13 -18.48 8.68
C ALA A 154 13.04 -17.64 9.98
N ALA A 155 12.24 -16.58 9.97
CA ALA A 155 12.02 -15.73 11.14
C ALA A 155 10.89 -16.21 12.07
N GLY A 156 10.15 -17.28 11.70
CA GLY A 156 8.96 -17.74 12.44
C GLY A 156 7.83 -16.70 12.40
N GLY A 157 7.71 -15.96 11.31
CA GLY A 157 6.76 -14.87 11.14
C GLY A 157 5.55 -15.22 10.28
N ILE A 158 4.66 -14.26 10.11
CA ILE A 158 3.48 -14.35 9.25
C ILE A 158 3.53 -13.21 8.23
N MET A 159 3.18 -13.48 6.96
CA MET A 159 3.12 -12.48 5.91
C MET A 159 1.69 -12.32 5.41
N VAL A 160 1.20 -11.09 5.41
CA VAL A 160 -0.09 -10.71 4.80
C VAL A 160 0.20 -9.97 3.49
N ILE A 161 -0.33 -10.47 2.39
CA ILE A 161 -0.18 -9.89 1.05
C ILE A 161 -1.54 -9.39 0.59
N THR A 162 -1.62 -8.12 0.26
CA THR A 162 -2.83 -7.49 -0.28
C THR A 162 -2.46 -6.35 -1.23
N ALA A 163 -3.46 -5.64 -1.75
CA ALA A 163 -3.27 -4.39 -2.47
C ALA A 163 -4.25 -3.33 -1.95
N ASP A 164 -3.86 -2.06 -2.08
CA ASP A 164 -4.68 -0.91 -1.70
C ASP A 164 -5.79 -0.62 -2.73
N HIS A 165 -5.59 -1.02 -3.99
CA HIS A 165 -6.55 -0.95 -5.10
C HIS A 165 -6.07 -1.81 -6.26
N GLY A 166 -6.92 -2.01 -7.26
CA GLY A 166 -6.54 -2.60 -8.55
C GLY A 166 -6.09 -1.52 -9.55
N ASN A 167 -5.26 -1.92 -10.50
CA ASN A 167 -4.78 -1.12 -11.63
C ASN A 167 -4.35 -2.03 -12.80
N SER A 168 -3.31 -2.83 -12.61
CA SER A 168 -2.76 -3.73 -13.65
C SER A 168 -3.72 -4.84 -14.09
N ASP A 169 -4.73 -5.13 -13.29
CA ASP A 169 -5.81 -6.07 -13.58
C ASP A 169 -6.81 -5.53 -14.61
N ASP A 170 -6.91 -4.20 -14.74
CA ASP A 170 -7.81 -3.50 -15.68
C ASP A 170 -7.19 -2.16 -16.10
N MET A 171 -6.11 -2.22 -16.88
CA MET A 171 -5.26 -1.08 -17.22
C MET A 171 -5.68 -0.30 -18.46
N PHE A 172 -6.75 -0.71 -19.16
CA PHE A 172 -7.23 -0.05 -20.37
C PHE A 172 -8.63 0.51 -20.20
N GLU A 173 -8.93 1.60 -20.91
CA GLU A 173 -10.28 2.14 -20.93
C GLU A 173 -11.22 1.25 -21.74
N HIS A 174 -12.44 1.07 -21.23
CA HIS A 174 -13.50 0.31 -21.89
C HIS A 174 -14.68 1.19 -22.27
N ASN A 175 -15.31 0.85 -23.38
CA ASN A 175 -16.59 1.42 -23.77
C ASN A 175 -17.66 1.00 -22.76
N LYS A 176 -18.28 1.95 -22.08
CA LYS A 176 -19.28 1.68 -21.02
C LYS A 176 -20.51 0.90 -21.49
N LYS A 177 -20.79 0.88 -22.82
CA LYS A 177 -21.97 0.19 -23.38
C LYS A 177 -21.62 -1.21 -23.90
N THR A 178 -20.45 -1.38 -24.53
CA THR A 178 -20.05 -2.65 -25.16
C THR A 178 -19.09 -3.48 -24.32
N GLY A 179 -18.41 -2.86 -23.35
CA GLY A 179 -17.35 -3.49 -22.57
C GLY A 179 -16.03 -3.67 -23.32
N GLU A 180 -15.96 -3.24 -24.58
CA GLU A 180 -14.76 -3.39 -25.40
C GLU A 180 -13.69 -2.37 -25.07
N VAL A 181 -12.42 -2.76 -25.21
CA VAL A 181 -11.27 -1.87 -25.04
C VAL A 181 -11.34 -0.73 -26.05
N ILE A 182 -11.09 0.48 -25.60
CA ILE A 182 -10.97 1.67 -26.43
C ILE A 182 -9.55 1.76 -26.99
N TYR A 183 -9.43 1.94 -28.30
CA TYR A 183 -8.14 2.12 -28.99
C TYR A 183 -7.93 3.59 -29.38
N ARG A 184 -6.67 4.00 -29.44
CA ARG A 184 -6.23 5.28 -29.98
C ARG A 184 -6.17 5.23 -31.51
N GLU A 185 -5.94 6.38 -32.15
CA GLU A 185 -5.80 6.49 -33.60
C GLU A 185 -4.62 5.66 -34.16
N ASP A 186 -3.58 5.46 -33.36
CA ASP A 186 -2.40 4.66 -33.70
C ASP A 186 -2.60 3.14 -33.53
N GLY A 187 -3.80 2.71 -33.13
CA GLY A 187 -4.16 1.32 -32.88
C GLY A 187 -3.71 0.78 -31.53
N SER A 188 -3.09 1.59 -30.66
CA SER A 188 -2.75 1.17 -29.31
C SER A 188 -3.97 1.24 -28.38
N PRO A 189 -4.08 0.33 -27.37
CA PRO A 189 -5.12 0.44 -26.35
C PRO A 189 -4.95 1.73 -25.55
N LYS A 190 -6.06 2.40 -25.22
CA LYS A 190 -6.04 3.63 -24.41
C LYS A 190 -5.82 3.28 -22.95
N PRO A 191 -4.71 3.74 -22.30
CA PRO A 191 -4.48 3.51 -20.88
C PRO A 191 -5.56 4.13 -20.01
N LYS A 192 -5.93 3.43 -18.95
CA LYS A 192 -6.82 3.92 -17.91
C LYS A 192 -6.04 4.80 -16.95
N THR A 193 -6.58 5.96 -16.62
CA THR A 193 -5.96 6.90 -15.67
C THR A 193 -6.49 6.74 -14.23
N SER A 194 -7.55 5.95 -14.05
CA SER A 194 -8.16 5.63 -12.77
C SER A 194 -7.84 4.20 -12.37
N HIS A 195 -7.87 3.93 -11.07
CA HIS A 195 -7.77 2.58 -10.53
C HIS A 195 -9.03 1.75 -10.85
N SER A 196 -8.92 0.41 -10.77
CA SER A 196 -10.06 -0.47 -10.88
C SER A 196 -10.77 -0.63 -9.52
N LEU A 197 -12.04 -1.02 -9.57
CA LEU A 197 -12.80 -1.41 -8.38
C LEU A 197 -12.89 -2.93 -8.23
N ASN A 198 -12.06 -3.65 -8.94
CA ASN A 198 -12.00 -5.10 -8.86
C ASN A 198 -11.52 -5.55 -7.47
N PRO A 199 -11.94 -6.72 -7.00
CA PRO A 199 -11.41 -7.29 -5.78
C PRO A 199 -9.90 -7.45 -5.84
N VAL A 200 -9.23 -7.12 -4.73
CA VAL A 200 -7.79 -7.30 -4.57
C VAL A 200 -7.48 -8.61 -3.82
N PRO A 201 -6.31 -9.21 -4.03
CA PRO A 201 -5.93 -10.42 -3.30
C PRO A 201 -5.79 -10.12 -1.80
N CYS A 202 -6.10 -11.13 -0.98
CA CYS A 202 -5.76 -11.16 0.44
C CYS A 202 -5.22 -12.56 0.75
N ILE A 203 -3.91 -12.65 0.96
CA ILE A 203 -3.20 -13.90 1.19
C ILE A 203 -2.51 -13.82 2.55
N ILE A 204 -2.74 -14.80 3.39
CA ILE A 204 -2.03 -14.95 4.67
C ILE A 204 -1.11 -16.15 4.54
N TYR A 205 0.18 -15.88 4.53
CA TYR A 205 1.23 -16.90 4.53
C TYR A 205 1.74 -17.08 5.95
N ASP A 206 1.33 -18.18 6.57
CA ASP A 206 1.68 -18.58 7.94
C ASP A 206 2.27 -19.98 7.90
N PRO A 207 3.61 -20.11 7.86
CA PRO A 207 4.30 -21.41 7.76
C PRO A 207 4.08 -22.31 8.98
N GLU A 208 3.77 -21.73 10.14
CA GLU A 208 3.59 -22.47 11.39
C GLU A 208 2.12 -22.72 11.74
N TYR A 209 1.19 -22.39 10.83
CA TYR A 209 -0.24 -22.53 11.05
C TYR A 209 -0.67 -23.93 11.46
N LYS A 210 -1.36 -24.06 12.60
CA LYS A 210 -1.86 -25.32 13.17
C LYS A 210 -3.38 -25.33 13.38
N GLY A 211 -4.09 -24.33 12.79
CA GLY A 211 -5.54 -24.24 12.89
C GLY A 211 -6.03 -23.24 13.94
N GLU A 212 -5.21 -22.28 14.34
CA GLU A 212 -5.51 -21.28 15.38
C GLU A 212 -6.62 -20.31 14.95
N TYR A 213 -6.81 -20.15 13.65
CA TYR A 213 -7.84 -19.28 13.08
C TYR A 213 -8.42 -19.85 11.78
N LYS A 214 -9.55 -19.34 11.37
CA LYS A 214 -10.15 -19.62 10.06
C LYS A 214 -10.36 -18.32 9.31
N SER A 215 -9.98 -18.29 8.02
CA SER A 215 -10.34 -17.18 7.15
C SER A 215 -11.83 -17.24 6.79
N SER A 216 -12.49 -16.09 6.75
CA SER A 216 -13.84 -16.00 6.23
C SER A 216 -13.85 -16.28 4.72
N PRO A 217 -14.83 -17.06 4.20
CA PRO A 217 -14.97 -17.23 2.76
C PRO A 217 -15.22 -15.89 2.06
N VAL A 218 -14.70 -15.72 0.84
CA VAL A 218 -14.82 -14.47 0.06
C VAL A 218 -16.27 -14.00 -0.06
N GLU A 219 -17.20 -14.90 -0.37
CA GLU A 219 -18.62 -14.57 -0.47
C GLU A 219 -19.20 -14.04 0.85
N SER A 220 -18.80 -14.62 1.98
CA SER A 220 -19.20 -14.11 3.30
C SER A 220 -18.63 -12.72 3.57
N CYS A 221 -17.37 -12.50 3.22
CA CYS A 221 -16.73 -11.19 3.39
C CYS A 221 -17.47 -10.11 2.58
N LEU A 222 -17.77 -10.36 1.32
CA LEU A 222 -18.49 -9.43 0.45
C LEU A 222 -19.92 -9.16 0.97
N ASN A 223 -20.64 -10.17 1.43
CA ASN A 223 -21.99 -10.03 1.98
C ASN A 223 -22.02 -9.28 3.31
N GLU A 224 -20.96 -9.37 4.11
CA GLU A 224 -20.80 -8.65 5.38
C GLU A 224 -20.19 -7.24 5.20
N GLY A 225 -19.87 -6.83 3.96
CA GLY A 225 -19.21 -5.55 3.66
C GLY A 225 -17.76 -5.48 4.11
N LEU A 226 -17.11 -6.63 4.32
CA LEU A 226 -15.70 -6.70 4.70
C LEU A 226 -14.82 -6.53 3.47
N GLY A 227 -13.64 -5.93 3.66
CA GLY A 227 -12.73 -5.65 2.56
C GLY A 227 -11.36 -5.16 3.02
N ILE A 228 -10.78 -4.25 2.27
CA ILE A 228 -9.44 -3.69 2.53
C ILE A 228 -9.35 -3.08 3.93
N SER A 229 -10.38 -2.40 4.40
CA SER A 229 -10.45 -1.81 5.74
C SER A 229 -10.34 -2.85 6.87
N SER A 230 -10.68 -4.11 6.62
CA SER A 230 -10.54 -5.22 7.57
C SER A 230 -9.08 -5.65 7.80
N ILE A 231 -8.15 -5.27 6.93
CA ILE A 231 -6.74 -5.72 6.98
C ILE A 231 -6.04 -5.23 8.26
N ALA A 232 -6.35 -4.02 8.72
CA ALA A 232 -5.81 -3.51 9.98
C ALA A 232 -6.18 -4.43 11.16
N ALA A 233 -7.45 -4.84 11.25
CA ALA A 233 -7.91 -5.77 12.28
C ALA A 233 -7.25 -7.16 12.15
N VAL A 234 -7.04 -7.66 10.92
CA VAL A 234 -6.29 -8.90 10.66
C VAL A 234 -4.86 -8.80 11.22
N CYS A 235 -4.14 -7.75 10.88
CA CYS A 235 -2.75 -7.57 11.33
C CYS A 235 -2.65 -7.42 12.86
N ILE A 236 -3.55 -6.64 13.47
CA ILE A 236 -3.61 -6.48 14.93
C ILE A 236 -3.85 -7.83 15.62
N GLN A 237 -4.77 -8.64 15.08
CA GLN A 237 -5.08 -9.96 15.62
C GLN A 237 -3.90 -10.94 15.47
N LEU A 238 -3.22 -10.95 14.32
CA LEU A 238 -2.04 -11.79 14.09
C LEU A 238 -0.85 -11.39 14.99
N LEU A 239 -0.78 -10.12 15.41
CA LEU A 239 0.18 -9.65 16.42
C LEU A 239 -0.20 -10.03 17.85
N GLY A 240 -1.34 -10.72 18.06
CA GLY A 240 -1.81 -11.16 19.38
C GLY A 240 -2.59 -10.10 20.17
N PHE A 241 -3.01 -9.01 19.53
CA PHE A 241 -3.82 -7.97 20.15
C PHE A 241 -5.30 -8.10 19.74
N THR A 242 -6.17 -7.50 20.53
CA THR A 242 -7.60 -7.35 20.19
C THR A 242 -7.80 -6.09 19.36
N PRO A 243 -8.37 -6.19 18.14
CA PRO A 243 -8.71 -5.02 17.36
C PRO A 243 -9.69 -4.10 18.12
N PRO A 244 -9.57 -2.75 17.97
CA PRO A 244 -10.52 -1.82 18.55
C PRO A 244 -11.97 -2.09 18.06
N GLU A 245 -12.96 -1.84 18.92
CA GLU A 245 -14.38 -2.13 18.63
C GLU A 245 -14.94 -1.32 17.46
N ASP A 246 -14.36 -0.19 17.15
CA ASP A 246 -14.75 0.69 16.06
C ASP A 246 -14.04 0.41 14.73
N TYR A 247 -13.19 -0.61 14.69
CA TYR A 247 -12.60 -1.11 13.45
C TYR A 247 -13.58 -2.05 12.73
N ASP A 248 -13.45 -2.11 11.41
CA ASP A 248 -14.10 -3.17 10.65
C ASP A 248 -13.61 -4.54 11.14
N LYS A 249 -14.53 -5.50 11.15
CA LYS A 249 -14.23 -6.83 11.66
C LYS A 249 -13.08 -7.48 10.89
N SER A 250 -12.26 -8.23 11.60
CA SER A 250 -11.22 -9.05 11.00
C SER A 250 -11.79 -10.11 10.06
N LEU A 251 -11.04 -10.42 9.01
CA LEU A 251 -11.33 -11.56 8.12
C LEU A 251 -11.05 -12.91 8.79
N LEU A 252 -10.37 -12.90 9.94
CA LEU A 252 -10.02 -14.10 10.72
C LEU A 252 -11.00 -14.30 11.86
N LYS A 253 -11.44 -15.54 12.01
CA LYS A 253 -12.27 -16.00 13.14
C LYS A 253 -11.44 -16.96 13.99
N PRO A 254 -11.32 -16.76 15.31
CA PRO A 254 -10.71 -17.75 16.19
C PRO A 254 -11.41 -19.11 16.05
N THR A 255 -10.65 -20.19 16.15
CA THR A 255 -11.20 -21.57 16.16
C THR A 255 -11.65 -21.98 17.53
#